data_72a34574839f49c4ba8d886c505dc017
#
_entry.id   72a34574839f49c4ba8d886c505dc017
#
_cell.length_a   1.000
_cell.length_b   1.000
_cell.length_c   1.000
_cell.angle_alpha   90.00
_cell.angle_beta   90.00
_cell.angle_gamma   90.00
#
_symmetry.space_group_name_H-M   'P 1'
#
loop_
_entity.id
_entity.type
_entity.pdbx_description
1 polymer ?
#
loop_
_entity_poly.entity_id
_entity_poly.type
_entity_poly.pdbx_seq_one_letter_code
_entity_poly.pdbx_strand_id
1 'polypeptide(L)'
;LDGVELFFVLSGFLIGGILLREINSTDDFKITQLFHFWKRRWFRTLPTYYLILLANYFFVKYEIVNENINEFNYSFLIFTHNFFTPFYGFFWESWSLSIEEWFYIITPIFLFLFLKVFPPKLTFFITALIMILLPCVYRFYNYDDSIDFFWWDVAFRKTVVCRLDSIGYGLFASWVFYYYRNLWSKNWAPSFILGSILMIFVINLEIDPDTIYKQVVYFSLVSFSIM
;
A
#
# COMPACT_ATOMS: atom_id res chain seq x y z
N LEU A 1 14.61 -5.89 -7.34
CA LEU A 1 13.62 -5.73 -6.26
C LEU A 1 13.55 -4.26 -5.91
N ASP A 2 12.40 -3.64 -6.09
CA ASP A 2 12.23 -2.30 -5.57
C ASP A 2 12.01 -2.38 -4.07
N GLY A 3 12.81 -1.65 -3.30
CA GLY A 3 12.64 -1.54 -1.85
C GLY A 3 11.26 -1.06 -1.42
N VAL A 4 10.46 -0.54 -2.36
CA VAL A 4 9.09 -0.07 -2.14
C VAL A 4 8.14 -1.21 -1.76
N GLU A 5 8.30 -2.42 -2.35
CA GLU A 5 7.47 -3.57 -1.98
C GLU A 5 7.67 -3.98 -0.53
N LEU A 6 8.92 -4.07 -0.13
CA LEU A 6 9.29 -4.36 1.26
C LEU A 6 8.77 -3.27 2.20
N PHE A 7 8.89 -2.00 1.78
CA PHE A 7 8.39 -0.86 2.55
C PHE A 7 6.87 -0.92 2.75
N PHE A 8 6.09 -1.27 1.73
CA PHE A 8 4.64 -1.39 1.83
C PHE A 8 4.23 -2.50 2.80
N VAL A 9 4.79 -3.70 2.66
CA VAL A 9 4.48 -4.82 3.57
C VAL A 9 4.88 -4.48 5.01
N LEU A 10 6.06 -3.89 5.21
CA LEU A 10 6.52 -3.45 6.54
C LEU A 10 5.63 -2.36 7.12
N SER A 11 5.22 -1.39 6.32
CA SER A 11 4.30 -0.30 6.72
C SER A 11 2.96 -0.88 7.20
N GLY A 12 2.38 -1.80 6.42
CA GLY A 12 1.15 -2.51 6.79
C GLY A 12 1.29 -3.29 8.09
N PHE A 13 2.40 -3.99 8.29
CA PHE A 13 2.70 -4.74 9.51
C PHE A 13 2.80 -3.83 10.75
N LEU A 14 3.56 -2.76 10.66
CA LEU A 14 3.77 -1.83 11.77
C LEU A 14 2.47 -1.09 12.14
N ILE A 15 1.75 -0.58 11.14
CA ILE A 15 0.47 0.12 11.34
C ILE A 15 -0.59 -0.84 11.86
N GLY A 16 -0.69 -2.03 11.30
CA GLY A 16 -1.58 -3.07 11.78
C GLY A 16 -1.33 -3.41 13.25
N GLY A 17 -0.08 -3.54 13.65
CA GLY A 17 0.31 -3.78 15.03
C GLY A 17 -0.05 -2.62 15.99
N ILE A 18 -0.02 -1.37 15.53
CA ILE A 18 -0.47 -0.21 16.31
C ILE A 18 -1.99 -0.24 16.48
N LEU A 19 -2.74 -0.41 15.39
CA LEU A 19 -4.20 -0.43 15.40
C LEU A 19 -4.74 -1.62 16.21
N LEU A 20 -4.13 -2.81 16.08
CA LEU A 20 -4.48 -3.99 16.90
C LEU A 20 -4.33 -3.74 18.39
N ARG A 21 -3.21 -3.15 18.81
CA ARG A 21 -3.00 -2.81 20.22
C ARG A 21 -3.99 -1.79 20.71
N GLU A 22 -4.27 -0.75 19.93
CA GLU A 22 -5.22 0.30 20.31
C GLU A 22 -6.65 -0.25 20.45
N ILE A 23 -7.11 -1.06 19.50
CA ILE A 23 -8.44 -1.67 19.52
C ILE A 23 -8.61 -2.68 20.67
N ASN A 24 -7.58 -3.49 20.94
CA ASN A 24 -7.68 -4.49 22.02
C ASN A 24 -7.37 -3.92 23.43
N SER A 25 -6.90 -2.68 23.53
CA SER A 25 -6.65 -2.01 24.82
C SER A 25 -7.84 -1.18 25.32
N THR A 26 -8.88 -1.04 24.52
CA THR A 26 -10.06 -0.21 24.83
C THR A 26 -11.32 -1.02 24.63
N ASP A 27 -12.28 -0.89 25.56
CA ASP A 27 -13.58 -1.58 25.46
C ASP A 27 -14.42 -1.04 24.30
N ASP A 28 -14.15 0.18 23.84
CA ASP A 28 -14.91 0.83 22.79
C ASP A 28 -13.98 1.69 21.90
N PHE A 29 -13.84 1.31 20.65
CA PHE A 29 -13.02 2.04 19.68
C PHE A 29 -13.80 3.22 19.09
N LYS A 30 -13.51 4.43 19.57
CA LYS A 30 -14.24 5.66 19.26
C LYS A 30 -13.64 6.41 18.06
N ILE A 31 -14.46 7.24 17.44
CA ILE A 31 -14.03 8.11 16.33
C ILE A 31 -12.88 9.07 16.73
N THR A 32 -12.78 9.43 18.00
CA THR A 32 -11.69 10.26 18.54
C THR A 32 -10.32 9.58 18.39
N GLN A 33 -10.27 8.24 18.50
CA GLN A 33 -9.04 7.45 18.31
C GLN A 33 -8.59 7.46 16.85
N LEU A 34 -9.54 7.44 15.89
CA LEU A 34 -9.24 7.65 14.47
C LEU A 34 -8.54 8.99 14.23
N PHE A 35 -9.12 10.08 14.75
CA PHE A 35 -8.53 11.41 14.62
C PHE A 35 -7.15 11.51 15.27
N HIS A 36 -6.95 10.88 16.44
CA HIS A 36 -5.65 10.81 17.09
C HIS A 36 -4.62 10.03 16.27
N PHE A 37 -5.04 8.91 15.66
CA PHE A 37 -4.19 8.12 14.76
C PHE A 37 -3.76 8.96 13.56
N TRP A 38 -4.72 9.57 12.83
CA TRP A 38 -4.43 10.41 11.66
C TRP A 38 -3.55 11.60 12.01
N LYS A 39 -3.87 12.32 13.08
CA LYS A 39 -3.07 13.47 13.56
C LYS A 39 -1.60 13.08 13.73
N ARG A 40 -1.31 11.98 14.43
CA ARG A 40 0.07 11.50 14.65
C ARG A 40 0.79 11.17 13.33
N ARG A 41 0.09 10.60 12.36
CA ARG A 41 0.67 10.25 11.04
C ARG A 41 0.89 11.48 10.18
N TRP A 42 -0.13 12.30 10.02
CA TRP A 42 -0.05 13.50 9.20
C TRP A 42 0.99 14.50 9.68
N PHE A 43 1.13 14.72 10.97
CA PHE A 43 2.21 15.59 11.49
C PHE A 43 3.61 15.02 11.26
N ARG A 44 3.75 13.72 11.02
CA ARG A 44 5.01 13.08 10.67
C ARG A 44 5.33 13.17 9.18
N THR A 45 4.35 12.99 8.29
CA THR A 45 4.56 12.82 6.85
C THR A 45 4.31 14.11 6.05
N LEU A 46 3.19 14.80 6.30
CA LEU A 46 2.75 15.93 5.49
C LEU A 46 3.72 17.13 5.47
N PRO A 47 4.34 17.57 6.60
CA PRO A 47 5.25 18.71 6.55
C PRO A 47 6.43 18.48 5.60
N THR A 48 7.04 17.31 5.66
CA THR A 48 8.15 16.93 4.77
C THR A 48 7.68 16.79 3.32
N TYR A 49 6.52 16.17 3.09
CA TYR A 49 5.95 16.02 1.77
C TYR A 49 5.70 17.37 1.10
N TYR A 50 5.01 18.30 1.76
CA TYR A 50 4.71 19.61 1.17
C TYR A 50 5.96 20.46 0.96
N LEU A 51 6.98 20.32 1.81
CA LEU A 51 8.26 20.98 1.60
C LEU A 51 8.96 20.46 0.35
N ILE A 52 8.99 19.14 0.14
CA ILE A 52 9.59 18.52 -1.04
C ILE A 52 8.77 18.84 -2.30
N LEU A 53 7.44 18.79 -2.23
CA LEU A 53 6.55 19.16 -3.32
C LEU A 53 6.79 20.62 -3.77
N LEU A 54 6.94 21.54 -2.82
CA LEU A 54 7.24 22.94 -3.10
C LEU A 54 8.62 23.09 -3.71
N ALA A 55 9.62 22.39 -3.20
CA ALA A 55 10.98 22.38 -3.76
C ALA A 55 10.99 21.85 -5.20
N ASN A 56 10.30 20.70 -5.44
CA ASN A 56 10.17 20.12 -6.77
C ASN A 56 9.47 21.09 -7.74
N TYR A 57 8.39 21.74 -7.31
CA TYR A 57 7.70 22.76 -8.12
C TYR A 57 8.67 23.85 -8.59
N PHE A 58 9.54 24.37 -7.71
CA PHE A 58 10.52 25.37 -8.10
C PHE A 58 11.62 24.80 -8.97
N PHE A 59 12.10 23.58 -8.73
CA PHE A 59 13.11 22.94 -9.54
C PHE A 59 12.63 22.71 -10.98
N VAL A 60 11.39 22.29 -11.16
CA VAL A 60 10.79 22.13 -12.47
C VAL A 60 10.55 23.50 -13.14
N LYS A 61 10.05 24.48 -12.37
CA LYS A 61 9.80 25.84 -12.89
C LYS A 61 11.07 26.54 -13.40
N TYR A 62 12.22 26.28 -12.74
CA TYR A 62 13.51 26.83 -13.14
C TYR A 62 14.32 25.88 -14.04
N GLU A 63 13.69 24.84 -14.59
CA GLU A 63 14.29 23.88 -15.52
C GLU A 63 15.53 23.14 -14.94
N ILE A 64 15.63 23.01 -13.61
CA ILE A 64 16.67 22.25 -12.92
C ILE A 64 16.40 20.74 -13.06
N VAL A 65 15.11 20.37 -13.03
CA VAL A 65 14.62 18.99 -13.21
C VAL A 65 13.77 18.95 -14.47
N ASN A 66 14.01 17.94 -15.30
CA ASN A 66 13.31 17.77 -16.58
C ASN A 66 11.96 17.06 -16.38
N GLU A 67 11.03 17.76 -15.77
CA GLU A 67 9.64 17.36 -15.59
C GLU A 67 8.69 18.42 -16.18
N ASN A 68 7.42 18.10 -16.33
CA ASN A 68 6.42 18.99 -16.92
C ASN A 68 5.62 19.75 -15.86
N ILE A 69 5.83 21.05 -15.72
CA ILE A 69 5.13 21.90 -14.75
C ILE A 69 3.60 21.93 -15.00
N ASN A 70 3.15 21.71 -16.24
CA ASN A 70 1.73 21.74 -16.60
C ASN A 70 0.96 20.53 -16.04
N GLU A 71 1.66 19.47 -15.65
CA GLU A 71 1.07 18.29 -14.99
C GLU A 71 0.81 18.55 -13.50
N PHE A 72 1.38 19.61 -12.92
CA PHE A 72 1.09 20.00 -11.55
C PHE A 72 -0.35 20.48 -11.41
N ASN A 73 -1.09 19.90 -10.47
CA ASN A 73 -2.46 20.29 -10.14
C ASN A 73 -2.78 20.05 -8.65
N TYR A 74 -3.95 20.46 -8.20
CA TYR A 74 -4.37 20.34 -6.79
C TYR A 74 -4.48 18.91 -6.27
N SER A 75 -4.54 17.89 -7.14
CA SER A 75 -4.60 16.50 -6.74
C SER A 75 -3.34 16.04 -5.98
N PHE A 76 -2.19 16.69 -6.22
CA PHE A 76 -0.97 16.44 -5.44
C PHE A 76 -1.11 16.88 -3.98
N LEU A 77 -1.91 17.90 -3.68
CA LEU A 77 -2.10 18.37 -2.30
C LEU A 77 -2.94 17.39 -1.46
N ILE A 78 -3.76 16.56 -2.09
CA ILE A 78 -4.68 15.63 -1.43
C ILE A 78 -4.43 14.16 -1.82
N PHE A 79 -3.27 13.87 -2.43
CA PHE A 79 -2.85 12.51 -2.82
C PHE A 79 -3.81 11.78 -3.77
N THR A 80 -4.57 12.50 -4.61
CA THR A 80 -5.50 11.90 -5.57
C THR A 80 -4.96 11.83 -7.01
N HIS A 81 -3.75 12.36 -7.25
CA HIS A 81 -3.14 12.42 -8.59
C HIS A 81 -2.95 11.03 -9.23
N ASN A 82 -2.79 9.98 -8.43
CA ASN A 82 -2.63 8.59 -8.88
C ASN A 82 -3.66 7.65 -8.26
N PHE A 83 -4.83 8.14 -7.85
CA PHE A 83 -5.80 7.29 -7.14
C PHE A 83 -6.42 6.22 -8.05
N PHE A 84 -7.03 6.62 -9.15
CA PHE A 84 -7.64 5.74 -10.18
C PHE A 84 -6.94 5.83 -11.53
N THR A 85 -6.32 6.98 -11.81
CA THR A 85 -5.73 7.27 -13.11
C THR A 85 -4.22 7.21 -13.04
N PRO A 86 -3.57 6.69 -14.09
CA PRO A 86 -2.13 6.80 -14.24
C PRO A 86 -1.69 8.27 -14.19
N PHE A 87 -0.57 8.54 -13.53
CA PHE A 87 0.04 9.86 -13.56
C PHE A 87 1.49 9.78 -14.01
N TYR A 88 1.96 10.79 -14.69
CA TYR A 88 3.34 10.92 -15.16
C TYR A 88 3.68 12.40 -15.41
N GLY A 89 4.97 12.69 -15.50
CA GLY A 89 5.44 13.99 -15.93
C GLY A 89 5.74 15.02 -14.84
N PHE A 90 5.28 14.84 -13.62
CA PHE A 90 5.59 15.71 -12.48
C PHE A 90 5.69 14.93 -11.18
N PHE A 91 6.74 15.16 -10.40
CA PHE A 91 6.98 14.58 -9.07
C PHE A 91 6.75 13.05 -9.00
N TRP A 92 7.50 12.31 -9.81
CA TRP A 92 7.34 10.86 -9.98
C TRP A 92 7.38 10.05 -8.70
N GLU A 93 8.21 10.44 -7.72
CA GLU A 93 8.43 9.71 -6.49
C GLU A 93 7.23 9.75 -5.53
N SER A 94 6.31 10.68 -5.73
CA SER A 94 5.15 10.90 -4.86
C SER A 94 4.14 9.74 -4.85
N TRP A 95 4.17 8.85 -5.85
CA TRP A 95 3.20 7.76 -6.01
C TRP A 95 3.14 6.81 -4.80
N SER A 96 4.28 6.44 -4.26
CA SER A 96 4.35 5.47 -3.15
C SER A 96 3.78 6.05 -1.85
N LEU A 97 4.03 7.34 -1.58
CA LEU A 97 3.47 8.03 -0.43
C LEU A 97 1.94 8.16 -0.54
N SER A 98 1.41 8.41 -1.74
CA SER A 98 -0.04 8.45 -1.96
C SER A 98 -0.71 7.12 -1.59
N ILE A 99 -0.12 5.98 -1.97
CA ILE A 99 -0.63 4.65 -1.62
C ILE A 99 -0.66 4.47 -0.09
N GLU A 100 0.41 4.91 0.58
CA GLU A 100 0.52 4.82 2.03
C GLU A 100 -0.50 5.71 2.76
N GLU A 101 -0.68 6.96 2.32
CA GLU A 101 -1.63 7.90 2.93
C GLU A 101 -3.08 7.42 2.75
N TRP A 102 -3.44 6.89 1.59
CA TRP A 102 -4.75 6.30 1.38
C TRP A 102 -4.99 5.05 2.22
N PHE A 103 -3.97 4.21 2.40
CA PHE A 103 -4.06 3.10 3.34
C PHE A 103 -4.31 3.58 4.78
N TYR A 104 -3.62 4.66 5.22
CA TYR A 104 -3.84 5.24 6.55
C TYR A 104 -5.24 5.83 6.73
N ILE A 105 -5.88 6.27 5.67
CA ILE A 105 -7.26 6.76 5.70
C ILE A 105 -8.24 5.59 5.71
N ILE A 106 -8.14 4.71 4.74
CA ILE A 106 -9.14 3.67 4.45
C ILE A 106 -9.17 2.58 5.53
N THR A 107 -7.99 2.10 5.96
CA THR A 107 -7.91 0.97 6.89
C THR A 107 -8.56 1.25 8.25
N PRO A 108 -8.28 2.37 8.96
CA PRO A 108 -8.95 2.66 10.22
C PRO A 108 -10.45 2.91 10.08
N ILE A 109 -10.91 3.45 8.94
CA ILE A 109 -12.34 3.62 8.66
C ILE A 109 -13.03 2.26 8.56
N PHE A 110 -12.47 1.31 7.81
CA PHE A 110 -13.03 -0.05 7.70
C PHE A 110 -13.03 -0.76 9.06
N LEU A 111 -11.95 -0.65 9.81
CA LEU A 111 -11.90 -1.20 11.18
C LEU A 111 -12.98 -0.59 12.06
N PHE A 112 -13.15 0.73 12.07
CA PHE A 112 -14.19 1.40 12.86
C PHE A 112 -15.61 0.97 12.47
N LEU A 113 -15.89 0.85 11.18
CA LEU A 113 -17.21 0.45 10.69
C LEU A 113 -17.50 -1.02 11.03
N PHE A 114 -16.55 -1.91 10.81
CA PHE A 114 -16.75 -3.34 11.03
C PHE A 114 -16.75 -3.73 12.52
N LEU A 115 -16.06 -2.99 13.39
CA LEU A 115 -16.11 -3.20 14.84
C LEU A 115 -17.51 -3.03 15.43
N LYS A 116 -18.41 -2.31 14.74
CA LYS A 116 -19.81 -2.19 15.16
C LYS A 116 -20.62 -3.48 15.00
N VAL A 117 -20.14 -4.41 14.16
CA VAL A 117 -20.86 -5.63 13.76
C VAL A 117 -20.08 -6.88 14.15
N PHE A 118 -18.76 -6.85 14.07
CA PHE A 118 -17.90 -8.03 14.24
C PHE A 118 -16.91 -7.86 15.40
N PRO A 119 -16.50 -8.97 16.04
CA PRO A 119 -15.45 -8.92 17.05
C PRO A 119 -14.09 -8.49 16.44
N PRO A 120 -13.18 -7.89 17.24
CA PRO A 120 -11.92 -7.34 16.76
C PRO A 120 -11.11 -8.27 15.87
N LYS A 121 -10.99 -9.54 16.25
CA LYS A 121 -10.25 -10.55 15.49
C LYS A 121 -10.79 -10.74 14.07
N LEU A 122 -12.11 -10.84 13.91
CA LEU A 122 -12.75 -11.02 12.61
C LEU A 122 -12.73 -9.73 11.80
N THR A 123 -12.92 -8.58 12.44
CA THR A 123 -12.83 -7.26 11.83
C THR A 123 -11.49 -7.04 11.12
N PHE A 124 -10.39 -7.33 11.83
CA PHE A 124 -9.04 -7.21 11.23
C PHE A 124 -8.84 -8.16 10.05
N PHE A 125 -9.28 -9.41 10.20
CA PHE A 125 -9.19 -10.40 9.13
C PHE A 125 -9.95 -9.94 7.87
N ILE A 126 -11.22 -9.51 8.03
CA ILE A 126 -12.05 -9.03 6.92
C ILE A 126 -11.43 -7.79 6.27
N THR A 127 -10.96 -6.82 7.08
CA THR A 127 -10.31 -5.61 6.55
C THR A 127 -9.07 -5.95 5.75
N ALA A 128 -8.20 -6.81 6.25
CA ALA A 128 -7.00 -7.25 5.52
C ALA A 128 -7.36 -7.97 4.22
N LEU A 129 -8.37 -8.84 4.26
CA LEU A 129 -8.85 -9.58 3.09
C LEU A 129 -9.41 -8.63 2.01
N ILE A 130 -10.19 -7.62 2.39
CA ILE A 130 -10.70 -6.60 1.46
C ILE A 130 -9.53 -5.83 0.83
N MET A 131 -8.54 -5.41 1.64
CA MET A 131 -7.36 -4.69 1.15
C MET A 131 -6.54 -5.53 0.16
N ILE A 132 -6.51 -6.84 0.29
CA ILE A 132 -5.80 -7.75 -0.62
C ILE A 132 -6.63 -8.02 -1.89
N LEU A 133 -7.92 -8.34 -1.74
CA LEU A 133 -8.73 -8.81 -2.86
C LEU A 133 -9.21 -7.68 -3.77
N LEU A 134 -9.56 -6.50 -3.21
CA LEU A 134 -10.10 -5.40 -4.00
C LEU A 134 -9.12 -4.93 -5.10
N PRO A 135 -7.82 -4.71 -4.83
CA PRO A 135 -6.86 -4.37 -5.88
C PRO A 135 -6.71 -5.48 -6.93
N CYS A 136 -6.73 -6.74 -6.52
CA CYS A 136 -6.63 -7.88 -7.42
C CYS A 136 -7.81 -7.90 -8.41
N VAL A 137 -9.04 -7.71 -7.90
CA VAL A 137 -10.26 -7.61 -8.71
C VAL A 137 -10.21 -6.39 -9.62
N TYR A 138 -9.79 -5.24 -9.10
CA TYR A 138 -9.67 -4.02 -9.91
C TYR A 138 -8.68 -4.19 -11.07
N ARG A 139 -7.51 -4.76 -10.82
CA ARG A 139 -6.51 -5.07 -11.86
C ARG A 139 -7.06 -6.06 -12.90
N PHE A 140 -7.82 -7.06 -12.46
CA PHE A 140 -8.44 -8.02 -13.37
C PHE A 140 -9.45 -7.36 -14.33
N TYR A 141 -10.28 -6.44 -13.82
CA TYR A 141 -11.24 -5.70 -14.65
C TYR A 141 -10.60 -4.71 -15.63
N ASN A 142 -9.39 -4.21 -15.28
CA ASN A 142 -8.64 -3.27 -16.12
C ASN A 142 -7.49 -3.96 -16.87
N TYR A 143 -7.55 -5.27 -17.01
CA TYR A 143 -6.55 -6.03 -17.77
C TYR A 143 -6.53 -5.57 -19.24
N ASP A 144 -5.32 -5.36 -19.78
CA ASP A 144 -5.06 -4.93 -21.15
C ASP A 144 -3.94 -5.80 -21.74
N ASP A 145 -4.24 -6.58 -22.79
CA ASP A 145 -3.32 -7.48 -23.47
C ASP A 145 -2.39 -6.78 -24.48
N SER A 146 -2.51 -5.48 -24.61
CA SER A 146 -1.69 -4.65 -25.50
C SER A 146 -0.77 -3.66 -24.77
N ILE A 147 -0.75 -3.73 -23.43
CA ILE A 147 -0.01 -2.78 -22.59
C ILE A 147 1.51 -2.99 -22.70
N ASP A 148 2.26 -1.91 -22.86
CA ASP A 148 3.71 -1.92 -22.79
C ASP A 148 4.23 -1.79 -21.34
N PHE A 149 5.54 -1.90 -21.17
CA PHE A 149 6.18 -1.80 -19.85
C PHE A 149 5.99 -0.44 -19.19
N PHE A 150 6.00 0.65 -19.94
CA PHE A 150 5.82 2.00 -19.41
C PHE A 150 4.42 2.18 -18.86
N TRP A 151 3.40 1.84 -19.65
CA TRP A 151 2.00 1.95 -19.20
C TRP A 151 1.64 0.96 -18.10
N TRP A 152 2.23 -0.24 -18.11
CA TRP A 152 2.10 -1.17 -16.99
C TRP A 152 2.66 -0.56 -15.69
N ASP A 153 3.85 0.05 -15.73
CA ASP A 153 4.46 0.69 -14.54
C ASP A 153 3.58 1.84 -14.01
N VAL A 154 3.05 2.67 -14.89
CA VAL A 154 2.25 3.84 -14.50
C VAL A 154 0.84 3.46 -14.07
N ALA A 155 0.15 2.58 -14.81
CA ALA A 155 -1.26 2.26 -14.58
C ALA A 155 -1.46 1.23 -13.46
N PHE A 156 -0.60 0.21 -13.36
CA PHE A 156 -0.77 -0.87 -12.39
C PHE A 156 0.14 -0.73 -11.17
N ARG A 157 1.41 -0.38 -11.37
CA ARG A 157 2.37 -0.32 -10.28
C ARG A 157 2.26 0.96 -9.45
N LYS A 158 1.96 2.10 -10.07
CA LYS A 158 1.95 3.42 -9.41
C LYS A 158 0.55 3.93 -9.05
N THR A 159 -0.50 3.20 -9.35
CA THR A 159 -1.89 3.59 -9.06
C THR A 159 -2.34 3.05 -7.70
N VAL A 160 -2.93 3.90 -6.86
CA VAL A 160 -3.32 3.58 -5.48
C VAL A 160 -4.22 2.35 -5.42
N VAL A 161 -5.32 2.34 -6.18
CA VAL A 161 -6.32 1.25 -6.15
C VAL A 161 -5.72 -0.10 -6.54
N CYS A 162 -4.65 -0.09 -7.34
CA CYS A 162 -3.96 -1.30 -7.78
C CYS A 162 -3.00 -1.87 -6.74
N ARG A 163 -2.64 -1.11 -5.70
CA ARG A 163 -1.50 -1.42 -4.85
C ARG A 163 -1.77 -1.50 -3.35
N LEU A 164 -3.01 -1.29 -2.94
CA LEU A 164 -3.39 -1.44 -1.52
C LEU A 164 -3.19 -2.87 -1.00
N ASP A 165 -3.12 -3.88 -1.88
CA ASP A 165 -2.84 -5.26 -1.53
C ASP A 165 -1.46 -5.44 -0.89
N SER A 166 -0.43 -4.76 -1.39
CA SER A 166 0.92 -4.88 -0.84
C SER A 166 0.98 -4.49 0.65
N ILE A 167 0.31 -3.39 1.01
CA ILE A 167 0.19 -3.00 2.41
C ILE A 167 -0.80 -3.90 3.15
N GLY A 168 -1.85 -4.38 2.47
CA GLY A 168 -2.84 -5.33 3.00
C GLY A 168 -2.21 -6.65 3.48
N TYR A 169 -1.21 -7.18 2.78
CA TYR A 169 -0.43 -8.34 3.23
C TYR A 169 0.31 -8.05 4.53
N GLY A 170 0.90 -6.87 4.69
CA GLY A 170 1.49 -6.44 5.96
C GLY A 170 0.48 -6.36 7.10
N LEU A 171 -0.73 -5.84 6.82
CA LEU A 171 -1.83 -5.81 7.77
C LEU A 171 -2.23 -7.23 8.20
N PHE A 172 -2.33 -8.15 7.24
CA PHE A 172 -2.62 -9.57 7.51
C PHE A 172 -1.52 -10.24 8.34
N ALA A 173 -0.24 -9.97 8.03
CA ALA A 173 0.90 -10.45 8.81
C ALA A 173 0.82 -10.00 10.28
N SER A 174 0.44 -8.74 10.53
CA SER A 174 0.27 -8.21 11.89
C SER A 174 -0.84 -8.92 12.65
N TRP A 175 -1.94 -9.28 11.97
CA TRP A 175 -3.03 -10.06 12.54
C TRP A 175 -2.58 -11.48 12.91
N VAL A 176 -1.83 -12.17 12.04
CA VAL A 176 -1.25 -13.48 12.34
C VAL A 176 -0.30 -13.39 13.52
N PHE A 177 0.61 -12.39 13.53
CA PHE A 177 1.55 -12.17 14.63
C PHE A 177 0.85 -11.94 15.98
N TYR A 178 -0.24 -11.20 15.99
CA TYR A 178 -0.95 -10.86 17.23
C TYR A 178 -1.76 -12.04 17.77
N TYR A 179 -2.58 -12.68 16.91
CA TYR A 179 -3.54 -13.71 17.36
C TYR A 179 -2.98 -15.13 17.32
N TYR A 180 -1.91 -15.39 16.57
CA TYR A 180 -1.32 -16.71 16.37
C TYR A 180 0.19 -16.73 16.63
N ARG A 181 0.60 -16.08 17.72
CA ARG A 181 2.02 -15.88 18.06
C ARG A 181 2.83 -17.18 18.15
N ASN A 182 2.20 -18.26 18.62
CA ASN A 182 2.86 -19.57 18.71
C ASN A 182 3.18 -20.15 17.32
N LEU A 183 2.27 -19.97 16.35
CA LEU A 183 2.51 -20.37 14.97
C LEU A 183 3.64 -19.54 14.35
N TRP A 184 3.61 -18.22 14.58
CA TRP A 184 4.64 -17.30 14.11
C TRP A 184 6.03 -17.68 14.65
N SER A 185 6.17 -17.84 15.97
CA SER A 185 7.45 -18.15 16.62
C SER A 185 7.98 -19.54 16.28
N LYS A 186 7.11 -20.52 16.05
CA LYS A 186 7.52 -21.89 15.71
C LYS A 186 7.99 -22.02 14.25
N ASN A 187 7.35 -21.27 13.34
CA ASN A 187 7.52 -21.44 11.88
C ASN A 187 8.33 -20.30 11.22
N TRP A 188 8.93 -19.38 11.98
CA TRP A 188 9.63 -18.23 11.40
C TRP A 188 10.72 -18.60 10.39
N ALA A 189 11.56 -19.62 10.71
CA ALA A 189 12.68 -19.99 9.86
C ALA A 189 12.22 -20.69 8.56
N PRO A 190 11.33 -21.71 8.58
CA PRO A 190 10.81 -22.28 7.35
C PRO A 190 9.99 -21.27 6.52
N SER A 191 9.24 -20.36 7.14
CA SER A 191 8.52 -19.31 6.42
C SER A 191 9.47 -18.34 5.74
N PHE A 192 10.53 -17.90 6.42
CA PHE A 192 11.55 -17.03 5.86
C PHE A 192 12.25 -17.67 4.65
N ILE A 193 12.61 -18.95 4.75
CA ILE A 193 13.26 -19.68 3.65
C ILE A 193 12.29 -19.81 2.47
N LEU A 194 11.05 -20.21 2.72
CA LEU A 194 10.03 -20.37 1.67
C LEU A 194 9.71 -19.04 0.99
N GLY A 195 9.52 -17.96 1.77
CA GLY A 195 9.29 -16.62 1.25
C GLY A 195 10.46 -16.13 0.39
N SER A 196 11.70 -16.35 0.85
CA SER A 196 12.91 -15.99 0.08
C SER A 196 13.00 -16.75 -1.25
N ILE A 197 12.73 -18.06 -1.24
CA ILE A 197 12.70 -18.88 -2.47
C ILE A 197 11.61 -18.38 -3.42
N LEU A 198 10.40 -18.17 -2.92
CA LEU A 198 9.27 -17.66 -3.72
C LEU A 198 9.61 -16.29 -4.31
N MET A 199 10.18 -15.39 -3.53
CA MET A 199 10.57 -14.06 -3.97
C MET A 199 11.62 -14.12 -5.09
N ILE A 200 12.68 -14.93 -4.92
CA ILE A 200 13.69 -15.12 -5.95
C ILE A 200 13.05 -15.71 -7.21
N PHE A 201 12.16 -16.69 -7.07
CA PHE A 201 11.46 -17.27 -8.21
C PHE A 201 10.62 -16.24 -8.96
N VAL A 202 9.76 -15.49 -8.26
CA VAL A 202 8.85 -14.50 -8.88
C VAL A 202 9.62 -13.37 -9.58
N ILE A 203 10.74 -12.91 -9.01
CA ILE A 203 11.53 -11.81 -9.59
C ILE A 203 12.28 -12.25 -10.83
N ASN A 204 12.78 -13.49 -10.86
CA ASN A 204 13.51 -14.03 -12.02
C ASN A 204 12.59 -14.55 -13.13
N LEU A 205 11.27 -14.53 -12.95
CA LEU A 205 10.34 -14.79 -14.05
C LEU A 205 10.32 -13.57 -14.99
N GLU A 206 10.95 -13.71 -16.13
CA GLU A 206 10.85 -12.78 -17.25
C GLU A 206 9.49 -12.95 -17.91
N ILE A 207 8.53 -12.13 -17.50
CA ILE A 207 7.14 -12.18 -17.99
C ILE A 207 6.77 -10.82 -18.55
N ASP A 208 6.20 -10.85 -19.74
CA ASP A 208 5.77 -9.67 -20.47
C ASP A 208 4.67 -8.91 -19.72
N PRO A 209 4.65 -7.57 -19.80
CA PRO A 209 3.71 -6.72 -19.08
C PRO A 209 2.26 -6.90 -19.51
N ASP A 210 2.01 -7.39 -20.73
CA ASP A 210 0.70 -7.67 -21.31
C ASP A 210 0.03 -8.95 -20.77
N THR A 211 0.73 -9.75 -19.96
CA THR A 211 0.17 -10.97 -19.38
C THR A 211 -0.71 -10.69 -18.16
N ILE A 212 -1.78 -11.49 -18.04
CA ILE A 212 -2.67 -11.46 -16.85
C ILE A 212 -1.89 -11.71 -15.55
N TYR A 213 -0.87 -12.56 -15.59
CA TYR A 213 -0.02 -12.81 -14.44
C TYR A 213 0.68 -11.53 -13.98
N LYS A 214 1.31 -10.79 -14.92
CA LYS A 214 2.09 -9.59 -14.61
C LYS A 214 1.23 -8.44 -14.07
N GLN A 215 0.02 -8.28 -14.63
CA GLN A 215 -0.88 -7.21 -14.23
C GLN A 215 -1.65 -7.53 -12.95
N VAL A 216 -2.12 -8.78 -12.79
CA VAL A 216 -3.06 -9.13 -11.71
C VAL A 216 -2.36 -9.79 -10.53
N VAL A 217 -1.50 -10.77 -10.78
CA VAL A 217 -1.01 -11.70 -9.75
C VAL A 217 0.36 -11.32 -9.19
N TYR A 218 1.23 -10.75 -10.03
CA TYR A 218 2.63 -10.49 -9.71
C TYR A 218 2.84 -9.71 -8.39
N PHE A 219 2.14 -8.58 -8.21
CA PHE A 219 2.29 -7.74 -7.02
C PHE A 219 1.86 -8.46 -5.74
N SER A 220 0.75 -9.20 -5.82
CA SER A 220 0.25 -9.98 -4.69
C SER A 220 1.22 -11.11 -4.31
N LEU A 221 1.84 -11.79 -5.30
CA LEU A 221 2.83 -12.83 -5.01
C LEU A 221 4.11 -12.26 -4.41
N VAL A 222 4.61 -11.14 -4.91
CA VAL A 222 5.78 -10.46 -4.32
C VAL A 222 5.50 -10.08 -2.88
N SER A 223 4.35 -9.44 -2.62
CA SER A 223 3.98 -9.01 -1.27
C SER A 223 3.76 -10.20 -0.31
N PHE A 224 3.15 -11.28 -0.80
CA PHE A 224 3.00 -12.51 -0.05
C PHE A 224 4.34 -13.17 0.29
N SER A 225 5.31 -13.12 -0.63
CA SER A 225 6.64 -13.68 -0.39
C SER A 225 7.45 -12.92 0.67
N ILE A 226 7.14 -11.63 0.87
CA ILE A 226 7.75 -10.76 1.89
C ILE A 226 7.07 -10.94 3.26
N MET A 227 5.78 -11.27 3.26
CA MET A 227 4.97 -11.43 4.47
C MET A 227 5.45 -12.60 5.35
#